data_f787bf7f07b5ce20e650674395b50bd3
#
_entry.id   f787bf7f07b5ce20e650674395b50bd3
#
_cell.length_a   1.000
_cell.length_b   1.000
_cell.length_c   1.000
_cell.angle_alpha   90.00
_cell.angle_beta   90.00
_cell.angle_gamma   90.00
#
_symmetry.space_group_name_H-M   'P 1'
#
loop_
_entity.id
_entity.type
_entity.pdbx_description
1 polymer ?
#
loop_
_entity_poly.entity_id
_entity_poly.type
_entity_poly.pdbx_seq_one_letter_code
_entity_poly.pdbx_strand_id
1 'polypeptide(L)'
;MTIRNSTPAEPIENLAIGRLIEVDGTRIVAELDPAITDLSRVYAGEAYPIGQFGSIVRVHFGKRIIYALVSRLRMKNEFEAERGMGVIARPDERIIEADLFGEGEWTRDGGASEWRLEFQRGVATYPLPQQTVYMTPKAELRILYKQGTGSTIAIGEHVGSGGAPCYANLNDLLGKHTAILGSTGSGKSAAVAAMIHSIINFGKVTNCADWNPRIIILDPHDEYSGAFPNHSKLCTDDGSLSLPYWILSFQETLSLILGKTEFVATSQANIIKSALLKSRQSGARGIGVDQNKITVDSPVPYSLDEFRQTVDTGTGKPTAQSGQTSWLSVLEKLDTLRADRRLDFLMNNWVASAADPLPGVLTQLVGGVAQPRVVDLSGVPNEVAGICSAVIARTLFSLKVWQKSEEREKDPVLLVCEEAHRYVPNRGEAQYEAAQEAIRRIAKEGRKYGVGLLLVSQRPSEVEDTVLSQCNSWLVLRITNDSDREHVRSILPDAMAGLTKMLSGLRRREAIFLGQAAVLPSRIMIRELAKDLLPRSKDIEFDKGWINPPLSEAELKTLGNRWRYQQR
;
A
#
# COMPACT_ATOMS: atom_id res chain seq x y z
N MET A 1 26.05 7.05 -34.05
CA MET A 1 27.02 5.96 -34.28
C MET A 1 26.23 4.72 -34.60
N THR A 2 26.27 4.32 -35.86
CA THR A 2 25.56 3.16 -36.40
C THR A 2 26.28 1.89 -35.94
N ILE A 3 25.63 1.08 -35.10
CA ILE A 3 26.15 -0.25 -34.74
C ILE A 3 25.99 -1.13 -35.99
N ARG A 4 27.05 -1.38 -36.68
CA ARG A 4 27.12 -2.31 -37.82
C ARG A 4 27.04 -3.74 -37.30
N ASN A 5 26.04 -4.48 -37.77
CA ASN A 5 26.06 -5.90 -38.12
C ASN A 5 26.38 -6.99 -37.06
N SER A 6 25.99 -6.84 -35.80
CA SER A 6 25.69 -8.02 -35.00
C SER A 6 24.17 -8.08 -34.80
N THR A 7 23.58 -9.22 -35.09
CA THR A 7 22.17 -9.47 -34.72
C THR A 7 22.10 -9.37 -33.18
N PRO A 8 21.12 -8.61 -32.62
CA PRO A 8 20.99 -8.49 -31.16
C PRO A 8 20.84 -9.84 -30.45
N ALA A 9 20.44 -10.87 -31.20
CA ALA A 9 20.30 -12.24 -30.72
C ALA A 9 21.62 -12.99 -30.54
N GLU A 10 22.73 -12.48 -31.08
CA GLU A 10 24.04 -13.14 -30.97
C GLU A 10 24.69 -12.88 -29.61
N PRO A 11 25.43 -13.89 -29.07
CA PRO A 11 26.18 -13.70 -27.85
C PRO A 11 27.28 -12.63 -28.02
N ILE A 12 27.45 -11.80 -26.99
CA ILE A 12 28.51 -10.78 -26.96
C ILE A 12 29.64 -11.34 -26.08
N GLU A 13 30.67 -11.87 -26.67
CA GLU A 13 31.80 -12.55 -25.98
C GLU A 13 32.45 -11.65 -24.90
N ASN A 14 32.56 -10.34 -25.15
CA ASN A 14 33.10 -9.38 -24.18
C ASN A 14 32.23 -9.24 -22.91
N LEU A 15 31.00 -9.72 -22.92
CA LEU A 15 30.09 -9.74 -21.77
C LEU A 15 29.97 -11.13 -21.14
N ALA A 16 30.70 -12.13 -21.63
CA ALA A 16 30.78 -13.45 -21.01
C ALA A 16 31.41 -13.34 -19.61
N ILE A 17 30.79 -13.96 -18.61
CA ILE A 17 31.23 -13.86 -17.21
C ILE A 17 31.52 -15.22 -16.57
N GLY A 18 31.07 -16.31 -17.17
CA GLY A 18 31.27 -17.64 -16.60
C GLY A 18 30.39 -18.70 -17.25
N ARG A 19 30.28 -19.83 -16.58
CA ARG A 19 29.45 -20.96 -17.05
C ARG A 19 28.53 -21.50 -15.99
N LEU A 20 27.36 -21.97 -16.39
CA LEU A 20 26.42 -22.65 -15.50
C LEU A 20 27.02 -23.95 -14.98
N ILE A 21 26.97 -24.15 -13.67
CA ILE A 21 27.32 -25.39 -12.99
C ILE A 21 26.09 -26.13 -12.47
N GLU A 22 25.01 -25.41 -12.21
CA GLU A 22 23.78 -26.00 -11.68
C GLU A 22 22.54 -25.21 -12.14
N VAL A 23 21.44 -25.94 -12.34
CA VAL A 23 20.11 -25.40 -12.60
C VAL A 23 19.15 -26.18 -11.71
N ASP A 24 18.50 -25.48 -10.77
CA ASP A 24 17.56 -26.04 -9.80
C ASP A 24 16.25 -25.24 -9.80
N GLY A 25 15.27 -25.75 -10.53
CA GLY A 25 14.00 -25.05 -10.71
C GLY A 25 14.19 -23.66 -11.27
N THR A 26 13.82 -22.63 -10.49
CA THR A 26 13.96 -21.23 -10.89
C THR A 26 15.35 -20.64 -10.58
N ARG A 27 16.24 -21.41 -9.97
CA ARG A 27 17.57 -20.96 -9.56
C ARG A 27 18.67 -21.52 -10.45
N ILE A 28 19.62 -20.68 -10.76
CA ILE A 28 20.86 -21.08 -11.46
C ILE A 28 22.07 -20.70 -10.63
N VAL A 29 23.12 -21.53 -10.75
CA VAL A 29 24.44 -21.26 -10.18
C VAL A 29 25.45 -21.24 -11.33
N ALA A 30 26.24 -20.19 -11.41
CA ALA A 30 27.27 -20.05 -12.43
C ALA A 30 28.63 -19.83 -11.77
N GLU A 31 29.61 -20.56 -12.24
CA GLU A 31 31.00 -20.33 -11.91
C GLU A 31 31.56 -19.19 -12.76
N LEU A 32 32.16 -18.20 -12.10
CA LEU A 32 32.76 -17.07 -12.79
C LEU A 32 34.10 -17.47 -13.42
N ASP A 33 34.40 -16.89 -14.59
CA ASP A 33 35.65 -17.07 -15.26
C ASP A 33 36.82 -16.57 -14.35
N PRO A 34 37.78 -17.41 -14.01
CA PRO A 34 38.94 -17.03 -13.19
C PRO A 34 39.75 -15.85 -13.74
N ALA A 35 39.68 -15.59 -15.05
CA ALA A 35 40.32 -14.43 -15.66
C ALA A 35 39.68 -13.08 -15.26
N ILE A 36 38.50 -13.10 -14.61
CA ILE A 36 37.82 -11.89 -14.14
C ILE A 36 38.27 -11.58 -12.71
N THR A 37 39.37 -10.85 -12.57
CA THR A 37 39.90 -10.46 -11.25
C THR A 37 39.14 -9.29 -10.64
N ASP A 38 38.82 -8.29 -11.44
CA ASP A 38 38.28 -7.00 -10.99
C ASP A 38 36.75 -6.97 -10.84
N LEU A 39 36.06 -8.10 -11.04
CA LEU A 39 34.58 -8.19 -11.02
C LEU A 39 33.91 -7.08 -11.84
N SER A 40 34.52 -6.72 -12.97
CA SER A 40 33.98 -5.73 -13.90
C SER A 40 34.32 -6.09 -15.35
N ARG A 41 33.49 -5.67 -16.27
CA ARG A 41 33.72 -5.71 -17.72
C ARG A 41 33.43 -4.33 -18.31
N VAL A 42 34.13 -3.97 -19.35
CA VAL A 42 33.88 -2.76 -20.12
C VAL A 42 33.44 -3.15 -21.53
N TYR A 43 32.29 -2.66 -21.94
CA TYR A 43 31.73 -2.88 -23.27
C TYR A 43 31.05 -1.63 -23.79
N ALA A 44 31.34 -1.24 -25.03
CA ALA A 44 30.81 -0.03 -25.67
C ALA A 44 31.00 1.26 -24.84
N GLY A 45 32.11 1.38 -24.09
CA GLY A 45 32.39 2.53 -23.22
C GLY A 45 31.66 2.52 -21.87
N GLU A 46 30.90 1.47 -21.58
CA GLU A 46 30.15 1.33 -20.34
C GLU A 46 30.78 0.24 -19.44
N ALA A 47 30.84 0.51 -18.14
CA ALA A 47 31.27 -0.45 -17.14
C ALA A 47 30.11 -1.32 -16.67
N TYR A 48 30.36 -2.63 -16.57
CA TYR A 48 29.41 -3.65 -16.12
C TYR A 48 30.00 -4.32 -14.87
N PRO A 49 29.54 -3.94 -13.67
CA PRO A 49 29.97 -4.60 -12.43
C PRO A 49 29.38 -6.01 -12.38
N ILE A 50 30.23 -7.02 -12.13
CA ILE A 50 29.86 -8.43 -12.12
C ILE A 50 29.49 -8.86 -10.70
N GLY A 51 28.47 -9.73 -10.56
CA GLY A 51 28.07 -10.30 -9.28
C GLY A 51 27.37 -9.32 -8.34
N GLN A 52 27.04 -8.10 -8.80
CA GLN A 52 26.28 -7.17 -8.01
C GLN A 52 24.84 -7.68 -7.84
N PHE A 53 24.36 -7.65 -6.62
CA PHE A 53 22.97 -8.01 -6.31
C PHE A 53 21.99 -7.18 -7.15
N GLY A 54 21.00 -7.87 -7.73
CA GLY A 54 19.99 -7.23 -8.56
C GLY A 54 20.47 -6.89 -9.98
N SER A 55 21.71 -7.25 -10.38
CA SER A 55 22.11 -7.20 -11.77
C SER A 55 21.45 -8.33 -12.57
N ILE A 56 21.14 -8.05 -13.84
CA ILE A 56 20.51 -9.02 -14.72
C ILE A 56 21.58 -9.67 -15.59
N VAL A 57 21.62 -11.00 -15.53
CA VAL A 57 22.42 -11.84 -16.41
C VAL A 57 21.54 -12.56 -17.41
N ARG A 58 22.11 -13.01 -18.51
CA ARG A 58 21.40 -13.72 -19.57
C ARG A 58 22.14 -14.97 -20.02
N VAL A 59 21.36 -15.96 -20.44
CA VAL A 59 21.86 -17.21 -21.04
C VAL A 59 21.17 -17.40 -22.38
N HIS A 60 21.97 -17.69 -23.42
CA HIS A 60 21.43 -17.94 -24.75
C HIS A 60 20.99 -19.38 -24.91
N PHE A 61 19.80 -19.60 -25.42
CA PHE A 61 19.25 -20.89 -25.80
C PHE A 61 18.69 -20.83 -27.22
N GLY A 62 19.52 -21.07 -28.21
CA GLY A 62 19.19 -20.85 -29.60
C GLY A 62 18.86 -19.38 -29.88
N LYS A 63 17.66 -19.11 -30.36
CA LYS A 63 17.16 -17.72 -30.58
C LYS A 63 16.61 -17.07 -29.32
N ARG A 64 16.35 -17.88 -28.28
CA ARG A 64 15.81 -17.39 -27.01
C ARG A 64 16.92 -16.95 -26.09
N ILE A 65 16.62 -15.99 -25.29
CA ILE A 65 17.47 -15.48 -24.22
C ILE A 65 16.73 -15.66 -22.91
N ILE A 66 17.37 -16.34 -21.98
CA ILE A 66 16.83 -16.57 -20.64
C ILE A 66 17.48 -15.55 -19.70
N TYR A 67 16.66 -14.83 -18.93
CA TYR A 67 17.11 -13.78 -18.02
C TYR A 67 17.03 -14.24 -16.57
N ALA A 68 18.07 -13.93 -15.82
CA ALA A 68 18.14 -14.20 -14.39
C ALA A 68 18.65 -12.99 -13.61
N LEU A 69 18.16 -12.84 -12.39
CA LEU A 69 18.52 -11.77 -11.46
C LEU A 69 19.52 -12.28 -10.45
N VAL A 70 20.70 -11.67 -10.36
CA VAL A 70 21.75 -12.08 -9.41
C VAL A 70 21.27 -11.87 -7.98
N SER A 71 21.23 -12.95 -7.21
CA SER A 71 20.77 -12.98 -5.81
C SER A 71 21.89 -13.27 -4.80
N ARG A 72 23.05 -13.76 -5.22
CA ARG A 72 24.22 -14.00 -4.35
C ARG A 72 25.53 -14.08 -5.15
N LEU A 73 26.60 -13.55 -4.55
CA LEU A 73 27.97 -13.78 -4.95
C LEU A 73 28.70 -14.41 -3.76
N ARG A 74 29.44 -15.51 -3.97
CA ARG A 74 30.22 -16.17 -2.91
C ARG A 74 31.39 -16.97 -3.46
N MET A 75 32.24 -17.46 -2.56
CA MET A 75 33.31 -18.36 -2.93
C MET A 75 32.78 -19.77 -3.20
N LYS A 76 33.33 -20.48 -4.17
CA LYS A 76 32.89 -21.83 -4.55
C LYS A 76 33.12 -22.85 -3.43
N ASN A 77 34.21 -22.72 -2.68
CA ASN A 77 34.49 -23.56 -1.54
C ASN A 77 33.44 -23.49 -0.42
N GLU A 78 32.84 -22.32 -0.19
CA GLU A 78 31.74 -22.17 0.76
C GLU A 78 30.48 -22.91 0.28
N PHE A 79 30.23 -22.90 -1.02
CA PHE A 79 29.10 -23.61 -1.62
C PHE A 79 29.28 -25.13 -1.52
N GLU A 80 30.49 -25.65 -1.78
CA GLU A 80 30.80 -27.07 -1.65
C GLU A 80 30.68 -27.53 -0.18
N ALA A 81 31.21 -26.75 0.75
CA ALA A 81 31.12 -27.02 2.18
C ALA A 81 29.68 -27.09 2.71
N GLU A 82 28.81 -26.15 2.32
CA GLU A 82 27.38 -26.16 2.70
C GLU A 82 26.66 -27.46 2.24
N ARG A 83 27.12 -28.08 1.17
CA ARG A 83 26.54 -29.32 0.61
C ARG A 83 27.18 -30.60 1.14
N GLY A 84 28.10 -30.48 2.08
CA GLY A 84 28.81 -31.63 2.63
C GLY A 84 29.77 -32.30 1.62
N MET A 85 30.07 -31.61 0.52
CA MET A 85 31.10 -32.05 -0.43
C MET A 85 32.47 -31.74 0.15
N GLY A 86 33.45 -32.62 -0.10
CA GLY A 86 34.85 -32.28 0.18
C GLY A 86 35.25 -31.04 -0.60
N VAL A 87 35.88 -30.07 0.06
CA VAL A 87 36.31 -28.81 -0.59
C VAL A 87 37.41 -29.13 -1.64
N ILE A 88 37.06 -29.04 -2.91
CA ILE A 88 37.94 -29.28 -4.06
C ILE A 88 38.28 -27.95 -4.75
N ALA A 89 37.40 -26.94 -4.59
CA ALA A 89 37.55 -25.65 -5.24
C ALA A 89 38.79 -24.88 -4.75
N ARG A 90 39.45 -24.16 -5.66
CA ARG A 90 40.53 -23.24 -5.32
C ARG A 90 39.98 -22.05 -4.51
N PRO A 91 40.82 -21.44 -3.65
CA PRO A 91 40.36 -20.33 -2.80
C PRO A 91 39.87 -19.09 -3.56
N ASP A 92 40.23 -18.93 -4.83
CA ASP A 92 39.91 -17.81 -5.71
C ASP A 92 38.68 -18.05 -6.62
N GLU A 93 38.17 -19.29 -6.66
CA GLU A 93 37.00 -19.62 -7.47
C GLU A 93 35.71 -19.03 -6.87
N ARG A 94 35.00 -18.29 -7.70
CA ARG A 94 33.78 -17.56 -7.31
C ARG A 94 32.59 -18.06 -8.08
N ILE A 95 31.42 -18.02 -7.42
CA ILE A 95 30.13 -18.36 -8.04
C ILE A 95 29.13 -17.25 -7.84
N ILE A 96 28.22 -17.12 -8.78
CA ILE A 96 27.01 -16.34 -8.65
C ILE A 96 25.79 -17.27 -8.60
N GLU A 97 24.86 -16.94 -7.76
CA GLU A 97 23.51 -17.53 -7.76
C GLU A 97 22.57 -16.48 -8.34
N ALA A 98 21.67 -16.91 -9.22
CA ALA A 98 20.70 -16.01 -9.82
C ALA A 98 19.35 -16.71 -9.98
N ASP A 99 18.27 -15.92 -9.89
CA ASP A 99 16.91 -16.41 -9.97
C ASP A 99 16.34 -16.09 -11.36
N LEU A 100 15.87 -17.12 -12.07
CA LEU A 100 15.26 -17.00 -13.39
C LEU A 100 13.91 -16.26 -13.29
N PHE A 101 13.69 -15.25 -14.13
CA PHE A 101 12.45 -14.46 -14.06
C PHE A 101 11.73 -14.29 -15.40
N GLY A 102 12.37 -14.60 -16.52
CA GLY A 102 11.74 -14.47 -17.82
C GLY A 102 12.60 -14.91 -18.99
N GLU A 103 11.98 -14.99 -20.13
CA GLU A 103 12.63 -15.29 -21.40
C GLU A 103 12.24 -14.27 -22.47
N GLY A 104 13.12 -14.08 -23.45
CA GLY A 104 12.88 -13.18 -24.58
C GLY A 104 13.38 -13.73 -25.89
N GLU A 105 12.76 -13.32 -26.98
CA GLU A 105 13.20 -13.65 -28.35
C GLU A 105 13.32 -12.38 -29.18
N TRP A 106 14.45 -12.26 -29.90
CA TRP A 106 14.60 -11.18 -30.86
C TRP A 106 13.93 -11.55 -32.16
N THR A 107 12.92 -10.77 -32.53
CA THR A 107 12.14 -10.93 -33.76
C THR A 107 12.40 -9.75 -34.71
N ARG A 108 12.23 -9.98 -35.99
CA ARG A 108 12.31 -8.96 -37.03
C ARG A 108 11.18 -9.19 -38.02
N ASP A 109 10.30 -8.21 -38.15
CA ASP A 109 9.25 -8.25 -39.15
C ASP A 109 9.85 -8.18 -40.56
N GLY A 110 9.36 -8.98 -41.49
CA GLY A 110 9.94 -9.25 -42.79
C GLY A 110 10.13 -8.05 -43.77
N GLY A 111 10.02 -6.83 -43.31
CA GLY A 111 10.28 -5.58 -43.99
C GLY A 111 10.81 -4.47 -43.10
N ALA A 112 10.89 -4.69 -41.80
CA ALA A 112 11.38 -3.71 -40.85
C ALA A 112 12.90 -3.73 -40.72
N SER A 113 13.53 -2.56 -40.64
CA SER A 113 14.96 -2.42 -40.39
C SER A 113 15.37 -2.65 -38.92
N GLU A 114 14.38 -2.71 -38.03
CA GLU A 114 14.62 -2.76 -36.58
C GLU A 114 14.29 -4.12 -35.98
N TRP A 115 15.17 -4.56 -35.08
CA TRP A 115 14.94 -5.73 -34.23
C TRP A 115 14.07 -5.35 -33.04
N ARG A 116 13.10 -6.22 -32.70
CA ARG A 116 12.22 -6.11 -31.56
C ARG A 116 12.46 -7.27 -30.62
N LEU A 117 12.59 -6.98 -29.31
CA LEU A 117 12.67 -7.99 -28.27
C LEU A 117 11.25 -8.30 -27.77
N GLU A 118 10.82 -9.53 -27.95
CA GLU A 118 9.58 -10.04 -27.36
C GLU A 118 9.93 -10.74 -26.05
N PHE A 119 9.54 -10.13 -24.93
CA PHE A 119 9.83 -10.63 -23.58
C PHE A 119 8.57 -11.18 -22.92
N GLN A 120 8.71 -12.32 -22.25
CA GLN A 120 7.66 -12.94 -21.43
C GLN A 120 8.21 -13.21 -20.02
N ARG A 121 7.37 -13.00 -19.02
CA ARG A 121 7.67 -13.40 -17.65
C ARG A 121 7.48 -14.90 -17.47
N GLY A 122 8.32 -15.49 -16.61
CA GLY A 122 8.39 -16.93 -16.45
C GLY A 122 9.31 -17.54 -17.50
N VAL A 123 9.75 -18.75 -17.27
CA VAL A 123 10.70 -19.48 -18.09
C VAL A 123 10.08 -20.80 -18.50
N ALA A 124 9.85 -20.96 -19.79
CA ALA A 124 9.36 -22.22 -20.37
C ALA A 124 10.53 -23.16 -20.72
N THR A 125 11.71 -22.58 -21.02
CA THR A 125 12.90 -23.35 -21.40
C THR A 125 14.00 -23.12 -20.37
N TYR A 126 14.45 -24.16 -19.70
CA TYR A 126 15.53 -24.05 -18.73
C TYR A 126 16.90 -24.16 -19.41
N PRO A 127 17.87 -23.32 -18.98
CA PRO A 127 19.24 -23.43 -19.48
C PRO A 127 19.89 -24.73 -19.00
N LEU A 128 20.91 -25.15 -19.69
CA LEU A 128 21.66 -26.40 -19.38
C LEU A 128 22.99 -26.08 -18.68
N PRO A 129 23.48 -26.97 -17.81
CA PRO A 129 24.86 -26.89 -17.31
C PRO A 129 25.88 -26.72 -18.44
N GLN A 130 26.98 -26.02 -18.17
CA GLN A 130 28.05 -25.64 -19.09
C GLN A 130 27.70 -24.55 -20.11
N GLN A 131 26.47 -24.07 -20.20
CA GLN A 131 26.15 -22.90 -21.01
C GLN A 131 26.82 -21.64 -20.45
N THR A 132 27.25 -20.74 -21.34
CA THR A 132 27.89 -19.48 -20.96
C THR A 132 26.84 -18.47 -20.44
N VAL A 133 27.20 -17.82 -19.35
CA VAL A 133 26.43 -16.73 -18.75
C VAL A 133 27.03 -15.40 -19.16
N TYR A 134 26.20 -14.46 -19.56
CA TYR A 134 26.58 -13.13 -20.01
C TYR A 134 25.95 -12.04 -19.17
N MET A 135 26.63 -10.91 -19.01
CA MET A 135 25.96 -9.67 -18.54
C MET A 135 24.99 -9.19 -19.60
N THR A 136 23.86 -8.68 -19.16
CA THR A 136 22.86 -8.11 -20.07
C THR A 136 23.29 -6.70 -20.50
N PRO A 137 23.36 -6.40 -21.82
CA PRO A 137 23.72 -5.07 -22.29
C PRO A 137 22.76 -3.99 -21.77
N LYS A 138 23.28 -2.81 -21.38
CA LYS A 138 22.43 -1.70 -20.88
C LYS A 138 21.39 -1.25 -21.92
N ALA A 139 21.70 -1.32 -23.19
CA ALA A 139 20.75 -1.05 -24.27
C ALA A 139 19.56 -2.02 -24.24
N GLU A 140 19.81 -3.30 -24.01
CA GLU A 140 18.81 -4.35 -23.90
C GLU A 140 18.01 -4.21 -22.59
N LEU A 141 18.67 -3.89 -21.46
CA LEU A 141 17.99 -3.57 -20.22
C LEU A 141 16.99 -2.42 -20.37
N ARG A 142 17.36 -1.35 -21.11
CA ARG A 142 16.45 -0.24 -21.39
C ARG A 142 15.22 -0.68 -22.19
N ILE A 143 15.36 -1.65 -23.09
CA ILE A 143 14.23 -2.23 -23.84
C ILE A 143 13.36 -3.08 -22.92
N LEU A 144 13.96 -3.96 -22.13
CA LEU A 144 13.26 -4.78 -21.13
C LEU A 144 12.46 -3.94 -20.15
N TYR A 145 13.03 -2.86 -19.63
CA TYR A 145 12.35 -1.95 -18.71
C TYR A 145 11.25 -1.11 -19.36
N LYS A 146 11.29 -0.90 -20.69
CA LYS A 146 10.24 -0.18 -21.44
C LYS A 146 9.03 -1.05 -21.78
N GLN A 147 9.12 -2.36 -21.71
CA GLN A 147 8.07 -3.29 -22.14
C GLN A 147 6.87 -3.38 -21.16
N GLY A 148 6.46 -2.26 -20.58
CA GLY A 148 5.17 -2.19 -19.90
C GLY A 148 4.04 -2.05 -20.92
N THR A 149 3.07 -2.95 -20.91
CA THR A 149 1.84 -2.82 -21.70
C THR A 149 0.83 -1.95 -20.95
N GLY A 150 0.16 -1.03 -21.63
CA GLY A 150 -0.90 -0.21 -21.06
C GLY A 150 -0.42 1.11 -20.42
N SER A 151 -1.25 1.68 -19.55
CA SER A 151 -0.97 2.94 -18.87
C SER A 151 0.11 2.75 -17.79
N THR A 152 1.22 3.49 -17.90
CA THR A 152 2.35 3.39 -16.98
C THR A 152 2.70 4.73 -16.34
N ILE A 153 3.14 4.71 -15.10
CA ILE A 153 3.66 5.87 -14.36
C ILE A 153 5.12 5.66 -13.99
N ALA A 154 5.92 6.72 -14.06
CA ALA A 154 7.31 6.68 -13.58
C ALA A 154 7.34 6.81 -12.06
N ILE A 155 7.96 5.85 -11.36
CA ILE A 155 8.07 5.82 -9.89
C ILE A 155 9.50 6.09 -9.40
N GLY A 156 10.49 5.95 -10.26
CA GLY A 156 11.90 6.12 -9.92
C GLY A 156 12.81 5.72 -11.06
N GLU A 157 14.05 5.34 -10.72
CA GLU A 157 15.09 4.92 -11.66
C GLU A 157 15.69 3.58 -11.24
N HIS A 158 16.03 2.73 -12.20
CA HIS A 158 16.70 1.46 -11.95
C HIS A 158 18.16 1.67 -11.55
N VAL A 159 18.55 1.21 -10.35
CA VAL A 159 19.90 1.42 -9.81
C VAL A 159 21.00 0.78 -10.66
N GLY A 160 20.74 -0.38 -11.25
CA GLY A 160 21.71 -1.13 -12.04
C GLY A 160 21.84 -0.73 -13.52
N SER A 161 21.02 0.18 -14.02
CA SER A 161 20.88 0.47 -15.46
C SER A 161 21.47 1.83 -15.89
N GLY A 162 22.16 2.55 -15.00
CA GLY A 162 22.66 3.89 -15.29
C GLY A 162 21.56 4.94 -15.39
N GLY A 163 20.51 4.85 -14.55
CA GLY A 163 19.44 5.84 -14.46
C GLY A 163 18.28 5.64 -15.43
N ALA A 164 18.06 4.42 -15.94
CA ALA A 164 16.87 4.15 -16.73
C ALA A 164 15.59 4.30 -15.86
N PRO A 165 14.55 5.02 -16.37
CA PRO A 165 13.32 5.21 -15.62
C PRO A 165 12.65 3.88 -15.29
N CYS A 166 12.17 3.75 -14.05
CA CYS A 166 11.34 2.64 -13.61
C CYS A 166 9.86 3.00 -13.76
N TYR A 167 9.16 2.21 -14.55
CA TYR A 167 7.73 2.37 -14.77
C TYR A 167 6.93 1.30 -14.04
N ALA A 168 5.79 1.71 -13.48
CA ALA A 168 4.78 0.82 -12.92
C ALA A 168 3.53 0.83 -13.80
N ASN A 169 2.94 -0.33 -14.06
CA ASN A 169 1.63 -0.41 -14.70
C ASN A 169 0.58 0.13 -13.73
N LEU A 170 -0.16 1.17 -14.14
CA LEU A 170 -1.09 1.89 -13.30
C LEU A 170 -2.27 1.01 -12.84
N ASN A 171 -2.84 0.23 -13.75
CA ASN A 171 -3.99 -0.61 -13.45
C ASN A 171 -3.62 -1.78 -12.50
N ASP A 172 -2.45 -2.37 -12.69
CA ASP A 172 -1.96 -3.44 -11.82
C ASP A 172 -1.56 -2.89 -10.44
N LEU A 173 -1.00 -1.68 -10.40
CA LEU A 173 -0.60 -1.02 -9.17
C LEU A 173 -1.81 -0.68 -8.29
N LEU A 174 -2.85 -0.11 -8.88
CA LEU A 174 -4.02 0.38 -8.14
C LEU A 174 -5.11 -0.68 -8.01
N GLY A 175 -5.42 -1.40 -9.09
CA GLY A 175 -6.53 -2.35 -9.12
C GLY A 175 -6.24 -3.69 -8.44
N LYS A 176 -4.95 -4.06 -8.26
CA LYS A 176 -4.54 -5.34 -7.68
C LYS A 176 -3.83 -5.19 -6.33
N HIS A 177 -4.05 -4.10 -5.67
CA HIS A 177 -3.50 -3.72 -4.37
C HIS A 177 -1.97 -3.73 -4.30
N THR A 178 -1.44 -2.78 -3.57
CA THR A 178 0.00 -2.59 -3.42
C THR A 178 0.38 -2.40 -1.96
N ALA A 179 1.50 -2.97 -1.54
CA ALA A 179 2.08 -2.72 -0.24
C ALA A 179 3.38 -1.92 -0.37
N ILE A 180 3.55 -0.87 0.45
CA ILE A 180 4.78 -0.11 0.62
C ILE A 180 5.28 -0.36 2.03
N LEU A 181 6.41 -1.06 2.14
CA LEU A 181 6.95 -1.54 3.40
C LEU A 181 8.34 -0.96 3.65
N GLY A 182 8.67 -0.66 4.90
CA GLY A 182 10.01 -0.16 5.23
C GLY A 182 10.08 0.43 6.63
N SER A 183 11.23 0.28 7.29
CA SER A 183 11.48 0.82 8.64
C SER A 183 11.42 2.35 8.67
N THR A 184 11.31 2.92 9.87
CA THR A 184 11.41 4.37 10.09
C THR A 184 12.69 4.95 9.48
N GLY A 185 12.59 6.11 8.84
CA GLY A 185 13.74 6.78 8.20
C GLY A 185 14.17 6.16 6.85
N SER A 186 13.52 5.10 6.35
CA SER A 186 13.82 4.50 5.03
C SER A 186 13.39 5.37 3.85
N GLY A 187 12.50 6.35 4.08
CA GLY A 187 11.91 7.22 3.04
C GLY A 187 10.54 6.77 2.56
N LYS A 188 9.82 5.96 3.36
CA LYS A 188 8.51 5.39 3.05
C LYS A 188 7.48 6.47 2.69
N SER A 189 7.24 7.46 3.55
CA SER A 189 6.25 8.52 3.30
C SER A 189 6.58 9.34 2.04
N ALA A 190 7.87 9.61 1.79
CA ALA A 190 8.31 10.25 0.55
C ALA A 190 8.06 9.38 -0.69
N ALA A 191 8.21 8.04 -0.57
CA ALA A 191 7.90 7.11 -1.65
C ALA A 191 6.41 7.08 -1.98
N VAL A 192 5.55 7.07 -0.96
CA VAL A 192 4.09 7.18 -1.11
C VAL A 192 3.72 8.49 -1.81
N ALA A 193 4.25 9.62 -1.32
CA ALA A 193 4.01 10.93 -1.93
C ALA A 193 4.48 10.98 -3.39
N ALA A 194 5.67 10.46 -3.70
CA ALA A 194 6.20 10.40 -5.06
C ALA A 194 5.31 9.57 -6.00
N MET A 195 4.80 8.43 -5.51
CA MET A 195 3.87 7.59 -6.26
C MET A 195 2.54 8.31 -6.53
N ILE A 196 1.95 8.94 -5.51
CA ILE A 196 0.69 9.67 -5.64
C ILE A 196 0.85 10.87 -6.59
N HIS A 197 1.96 11.61 -6.51
CA HIS A 197 2.26 12.67 -7.47
C HIS A 197 2.38 12.14 -8.91
N SER A 198 2.94 10.95 -9.10
CA SER A 198 3.02 10.33 -10.43
C SER A 198 1.62 9.96 -10.95
N ILE A 199 0.73 9.49 -10.09
CA ILE A 199 -0.67 9.18 -10.43
C ILE A 199 -1.43 10.48 -10.79
N ILE A 200 -1.32 11.52 -9.96
CA ILE A 200 -1.99 12.81 -10.20
C ILE A 200 -1.51 13.46 -11.51
N ASN A 201 -0.21 13.40 -11.76
CA ASN A 201 0.40 14.00 -12.96
C ASN A 201 0.24 13.15 -14.23
N PHE A 202 -0.31 11.95 -14.15
CA PHE A 202 -0.51 11.08 -15.31
C PHE A 202 -1.32 11.75 -16.41
N GLY A 203 -2.38 12.49 -16.06
CA GLY A 203 -3.19 13.23 -17.02
C GLY A 203 -2.39 14.28 -17.78
N LYS A 204 -1.46 14.99 -17.15
CA LYS A 204 -0.58 15.96 -17.80
C LYS A 204 0.38 15.28 -18.79
N VAL A 205 0.92 14.11 -18.39
CA VAL A 205 1.85 13.34 -19.22
C VAL A 205 1.15 12.75 -20.46
N THR A 206 -0.12 12.35 -20.31
CA THR A 206 -0.92 11.73 -21.37
C THR A 206 -1.83 12.70 -22.11
N ASN A 207 -1.79 14.01 -21.78
CA ASN A 207 -2.68 15.04 -22.32
C ASN A 207 -4.18 14.72 -22.13
N CYS A 208 -4.53 14.06 -21.01
CA CYS A 208 -5.90 13.76 -20.62
C CYS A 208 -6.42 14.84 -19.68
N ALA A 209 -7.19 15.79 -20.19
CA ALA A 209 -7.72 16.93 -19.41
C ALA A 209 -8.71 16.49 -18.30
N ASP A 210 -9.46 15.40 -18.54
CA ASP A 210 -10.46 14.87 -17.62
C ASP A 210 -9.89 13.92 -16.56
N TRP A 211 -8.56 13.78 -16.50
CA TRP A 211 -7.90 12.92 -15.51
C TRP A 211 -8.13 13.44 -14.09
N ASN A 212 -8.91 12.71 -13.33
CA ASN A 212 -9.25 13.05 -11.95
C ASN A 212 -9.19 11.80 -11.06
N PRO A 213 -8.02 11.41 -10.54
CA PRO A 213 -7.87 10.23 -9.70
C PRO A 213 -8.52 10.47 -8.34
N ARG A 214 -9.39 9.56 -7.89
CA ARG A 214 -10.01 9.61 -6.57
C ARG A 214 -9.14 8.87 -5.58
N ILE A 215 -8.44 9.62 -4.72
CA ILE A 215 -7.47 9.10 -3.76
C ILE A 215 -7.84 9.59 -2.37
N ILE A 216 -7.98 8.65 -1.43
CA ILE A 216 -8.24 8.93 -0.01
C ILE A 216 -7.09 8.36 0.80
N ILE A 217 -6.48 9.20 1.62
CA ILE A 217 -5.35 8.84 2.48
C ILE A 217 -5.81 8.89 3.93
N LEU A 218 -5.78 7.77 4.63
CA LEU A 218 -5.94 7.72 6.07
C LEU A 218 -4.58 8.03 6.69
N ASP A 219 -4.47 9.19 7.33
CA ASP A 219 -3.21 9.75 7.83
C ASP A 219 -3.26 9.91 9.35
N PRO A 220 -2.74 8.94 10.12
CA PRO A 220 -2.78 9.00 11.58
C PRO A 220 -1.80 10.00 12.20
N HIS A 221 -0.92 10.62 11.41
CA HIS A 221 0.16 11.49 11.90
C HIS A 221 0.20 12.88 11.27
N ASP A 222 -0.73 13.23 10.38
CA ASP A 222 -0.76 14.47 9.58
C ASP A 222 0.54 14.71 8.79
N GLU A 223 1.10 13.64 8.22
CA GLU A 223 2.32 13.74 7.43
C GLU A 223 2.06 14.30 6.02
N TYR A 224 0.89 13.98 5.43
CA TYR A 224 0.61 14.22 4.02
C TYR A 224 -0.06 15.54 3.69
N SER A 225 -0.61 16.25 4.68
CA SER A 225 -1.29 17.54 4.45
C SER A 225 -0.40 18.61 3.79
N GLY A 226 0.91 18.54 3.99
CA GLY A 226 1.87 19.44 3.35
C GLY A 226 2.40 18.97 2.00
N ALA A 227 2.16 17.71 1.62
CA ALA A 227 2.78 17.11 0.44
C ALA A 227 2.02 17.38 -0.86
N PHE A 228 0.76 17.79 -0.78
CA PHE A 228 -0.11 17.96 -1.96
C PHE A 228 -0.74 19.35 -1.99
N PRO A 229 -0.31 20.26 -2.91
CA PRO A 229 -0.78 21.65 -2.94
C PRO A 229 -2.31 21.81 -3.14
N ASN A 230 -2.94 20.88 -3.86
CA ASN A 230 -4.37 20.93 -4.21
C ASN A 230 -5.17 19.83 -3.49
N HIS A 231 -4.73 19.40 -2.31
CA HIS A 231 -5.45 18.41 -1.53
C HIS A 231 -6.70 18.98 -0.85
N SER A 232 -7.61 18.09 -0.47
CA SER A 232 -8.66 18.39 0.50
C SER A 232 -8.29 17.76 1.83
N LYS A 233 -8.01 18.57 2.85
CA LYS A 233 -7.81 18.08 4.20
C LYS A 233 -9.17 17.87 4.86
N LEU A 234 -9.38 16.71 5.43
CA LEU A 234 -10.54 16.34 6.22
C LEU A 234 -10.06 16.11 7.66
N CYS A 235 -10.46 16.98 8.56
CA CYS A 235 -10.00 16.99 9.95
C CYS A 235 -11.19 17.11 10.90
N THR A 236 -11.06 16.54 12.09
CA THR A 236 -12.08 16.66 13.13
C THR A 236 -12.06 18.01 13.83
N ASP A 237 -10.86 18.63 13.92
CA ASP A 237 -10.65 19.85 14.70
C ASP A 237 -11.29 21.09 14.06
N ASP A 238 -11.38 21.14 12.74
CA ASP A 238 -11.96 22.24 11.97
C ASP A 238 -13.37 21.95 11.43
N GLY A 239 -13.89 20.73 11.73
CA GLY A 239 -15.22 20.29 11.29
C GLY A 239 -15.31 19.93 9.80
N SER A 240 -14.17 19.88 9.06
CA SER A 240 -14.16 19.49 7.65
C SER A 240 -14.42 17.99 7.44
N LEU A 241 -14.14 17.15 8.45
CA LEU A 241 -14.52 15.74 8.46
C LEU A 241 -15.86 15.58 9.18
N SER A 242 -16.89 15.16 8.47
CA SER A 242 -18.19 14.79 9.01
C SER A 242 -18.47 13.31 8.75
N LEU A 243 -18.47 12.53 9.82
CA LEU A 243 -18.85 11.10 9.81
C LEU A 243 -19.98 10.89 10.81
N PRO A 244 -21.21 11.32 10.51
CA PRO A 244 -22.29 11.32 11.49
C PRO A 244 -22.68 9.90 11.91
N TYR A 245 -23.05 9.70 13.19
CA TYR A 245 -23.40 8.41 13.80
C TYR A 245 -24.42 7.59 13.01
N TRP A 246 -25.31 8.22 12.28
CA TRP A 246 -26.35 7.52 11.50
C TRP A 246 -25.80 6.80 10.25
N ILE A 247 -24.57 7.09 9.81
CA ILE A 247 -23.91 6.34 8.73
C ILE A 247 -23.29 5.03 9.23
N LEU A 248 -23.10 4.88 10.54
CA LEU A 248 -22.52 3.68 11.14
C LEU A 248 -23.38 2.45 10.82
N SER A 249 -22.74 1.32 10.54
CA SER A 249 -23.42 0.03 10.51
C SER A 249 -23.86 -0.38 11.93
N PHE A 250 -24.68 -1.40 12.02
CA PHE A 250 -25.07 -1.97 13.31
C PHE A 250 -23.86 -2.44 14.12
N GLN A 251 -22.90 -3.11 13.49
CA GLN A 251 -21.69 -3.58 14.15
C GLN A 251 -20.78 -2.43 14.60
N GLU A 252 -20.63 -1.38 13.79
CA GLU A 252 -19.87 -0.19 14.16
C GLU A 252 -20.56 0.55 15.33
N THR A 253 -21.88 0.62 15.32
CA THR A 253 -22.67 1.21 16.42
C THR A 253 -22.49 0.39 17.72
N LEU A 254 -22.51 -0.94 17.64
CA LEU A 254 -22.26 -1.81 18.79
C LEU A 254 -20.85 -1.61 19.33
N SER A 255 -19.85 -1.61 18.45
CA SER A 255 -18.45 -1.40 18.83
C SER A 255 -18.25 -0.04 19.51
N LEU A 256 -18.88 1.01 19.00
CA LEU A 256 -18.80 2.35 19.58
C LEU A 256 -19.47 2.41 20.97
N ILE A 257 -20.68 1.87 21.12
CA ILE A 257 -21.44 1.97 22.37
C ILE A 257 -20.96 0.95 23.41
N LEU A 258 -20.70 -0.29 23.03
CA LEU A 258 -20.44 -1.38 23.97
C LEU A 258 -18.95 -1.73 24.08
N GLY A 259 -18.12 -1.40 23.08
CA GLY A 259 -16.74 -1.87 22.99
C GLY A 259 -16.66 -3.39 22.85
N LYS A 260 -17.72 -4.07 22.43
CA LYS A 260 -17.86 -5.54 22.35
C LYS A 260 -18.66 -5.94 21.13
N THR A 261 -18.48 -7.19 20.70
CA THR A 261 -19.25 -7.78 19.59
C THR A 261 -20.62 -8.29 20.04
N GLU A 262 -21.51 -8.55 19.07
CA GLU A 262 -22.86 -9.09 19.27
C GLU A 262 -22.87 -10.41 20.08
N PHE A 263 -21.86 -11.26 19.88
CA PHE A 263 -21.73 -12.57 20.55
C PHE A 263 -21.51 -12.44 22.06
N VAL A 264 -20.87 -11.36 22.52
CA VAL A 264 -20.53 -11.17 23.93
C VAL A 264 -21.65 -10.45 24.70
N ALA A 265 -22.46 -9.65 24.02
CA ALA A 265 -23.44 -8.77 24.65
C ALA A 265 -24.83 -8.89 24.00
N THR A 266 -25.34 -10.13 23.79
CA THR A 266 -26.55 -10.43 23.01
C THR A 266 -27.80 -9.63 23.45
N SER A 267 -28.04 -9.46 24.75
CA SER A 267 -29.19 -8.69 25.24
C SER A 267 -29.09 -7.21 24.88
N GLN A 268 -27.92 -6.60 25.08
CA GLN A 268 -27.65 -5.20 24.73
C GLN A 268 -27.69 -4.97 23.22
N ALA A 269 -27.13 -5.93 22.46
CA ALA A 269 -27.14 -5.90 21.00
C ALA A 269 -28.58 -5.90 20.44
N ASN A 270 -29.48 -6.73 20.97
CA ASN A 270 -30.88 -6.78 20.56
C ASN A 270 -31.64 -5.48 20.86
N ILE A 271 -31.37 -4.85 22.01
CA ILE A 271 -31.92 -3.55 22.38
C ILE A 271 -31.50 -2.49 21.36
N ILE A 272 -30.19 -2.40 21.09
CA ILE A 272 -29.62 -1.43 20.14
C ILE A 272 -30.17 -1.70 18.73
N LYS A 273 -30.24 -2.95 18.29
CA LYS A 273 -30.73 -3.35 16.96
C LYS A 273 -32.18 -2.88 16.74
N SER A 274 -33.04 -3.15 17.71
CA SER A 274 -34.46 -2.76 17.65
C SER A 274 -34.64 -1.25 17.67
N ALA A 275 -33.93 -0.55 18.55
CA ALA A 275 -33.97 0.89 18.64
C ALA A 275 -33.44 1.57 17.37
N LEU A 276 -32.34 1.06 16.84
CA LEU A 276 -31.69 1.57 15.62
C LEU A 276 -32.63 1.45 14.41
N LEU A 277 -33.23 0.25 14.20
CA LEU A 277 -34.17 0.04 13.11
C LEU A 277 -35.37 0.99 13.21
N LYS A 278 -35.98 1.13 14.40
CA LYS A 278 -37.12 1.99 14.63
C LYS A 278 -36.79 3.47 14.38
N SER A 279 -35.62 3.94 14.87
CA SER A 279 -35.18 5.32 14.68
C SER A 279 -34.89 5.62 13.20
N ARG A 280 -34.26 4.69 12.49
CA ARG A 280 -34.01 4.80 11.03
C ARG A 280 -35.30 4.83 10.22
N GLN A 281 -36.29 4.01 10.58
CA GLN A 281 -37.59 4.03 9.93
C GLN A 281 -38.33 5.37 10.18
N SER A 282 -38.18 5.95 11.36
CA SER A 282 -38.72 7.29 11.67
C SER A 282 -37.99 8.37 10.86
N GLY A 283 -36.66 8.33 10.81
CA GLY A 283 -35.86 9.26 10.02
C GLY A 283 -36.15 9.18 8.52
N ALA A 284 -36.35 7.97 7.98
CA ALA A 284 -36.72 7.75 6.57
C ALA A 284 -37.99 8.51 6.18
N ARG A 285 -39.00 8.54 7.05
CA ARG A 285 -40.20 9.35 6.83
C ARG A 285 -39.88 10.83 6.74
N GLY A 286 -38.96 11.32 7.59
CA GLY A 286 -38.55 12.72 7.61
C GLY A 286 -37.86 13.19 6.32
N ILE A 287 -37.18 12.30 5.60
CA ILE A 287 -36.48 12.58 4.32
C ILE A 287 -37.26 12.06 3.09
N GLY A 288 -38.48 11.56 3.26
CA GLY A 288 -39.34 11.10 2.14
C GLY A 288 -38.93 9.74 1.54
N VAL A 289 -38.24 8.88 2.30
CA VAL A 289 -37.82 7.53 1.87
C VAL A 289 -38.78 6.48 2.44
N ASP A 290 -39.09 5.42 1.69
CA ASP A 290 -39.98 4.34 2.10
C ASP A 290 -39.42 3.57 3.31
N GLN A 291 -40.02 3.82 4.47
CA GLN A 291 -39.62 3.20 5.74
C GLN A 291 -39.65 1.67 5.75
N ASN A 292 -40.50 1.04 4.91
CA ASN A 292 -40.62 -0.43 4.88
C ASN A 292 -39.44 -1.12 4.20
N LYS A 293 -38.64 -0.36 3.43
CA LYS A 293 -37.43 -0.86 2.77
C LYS A 293 -36.17 -0.63 3.60
N ILE A 294 -36.29 0.02 4.77
CA ILE A 294 -35.15 0.34 5.62
C ILE A 294 -34.75 -0.86 6.46
N THR A 295 -33.46 -1.17 6.44
CA THR A 295 -32.82 -2.19 7.27
C THR A 295 -32.06 -1.55 8.43
N VAL A 296 -31.54 -2.39 9.32
CA VAL A 296 -30.68 -1.94 10.42
C VAL A 296 -29.36 -1.31 9.95
N ASP A 297 -28.92 -1.57 8.72
CA ASP A 297 -27.69 -1.03 8.14
C ASP A 297 -27.92 0.03 7.06
N SER A 298 -29.18 0.44 6.83
CA SER A 298 -29.49 1.52 5.89
C SER A 298 -28.93 2.86 6.39
N PRO A 299 -28.15 3.63 5.61
CA PRO A 299 -27.60 4.91 6.03
C PRO A 299 -28.68 6.00 5.98
N VAL A 300 -29.53 6.01 6.98
CA VAL A 300 -30.64 6.94 7.13
C VAL A 300 -30.40 7.81 8.37
N PRO A 301 -30.48 9.14 8.24
CA PRO A 301 -30.34 10.04 9.38
C PRO A 301 -31.50 9.84 10.36
N TYR A 302 -31.21 9.92 11.64
CA TYR A 302 -32.20 9.82 12.72
C TYR A 302 -31.78 10.69 13.92
N SER A 303 -32.73 11.08 14.77
CA SER A 303 -32.43 11.83 15.98
C SER A 303 -31.83 10.94 17.07
N LEU A 304 -30.70 11.35 17.65
CA LEU A 304 -30.11 10.67 18.82
C LEU A 304 -31.04 10.72 20.03
N ASP A 305 -31.81 11.78 20.19
CA ASP A 305 -32.75 11.90 21.28
C ASP A 305 -33.91 10.90 21.12
N GLU A 306 -34.41 10.72 19.90
CA GLU A 306 -35.43 9.70 19.59
C GLU A 306 -34.85 8.28 19.78
N PHE A 307 -33.59 8.03 19.34
CA PHE A 307 -32.92 6.77 19.57
C PHE A 307 -32.78 6.48 21.07
N ARG A 308 -32.30 7.44 21.85
CA ARG A 308 -32.17 7.36 23.30
C ARG A 308 -33.54 7.07 23.96
N GLN A 309 -34.56 7.81 23.57
CA GLN A 309 -35.91 7.59 24.07
C GLN A 309 -36.46 6.22 23.68
N THR A 310 -36.14 5.72 22.48
CA THR A 310 -36.58 4.39 22.04
C THR A 310 -35.86 3.30 22.84
N VAL A 311 -34.57 3.49 23.16
CA VAL A 311 -33.86 2.61 24.10
C VAL A 311 -34.51 2.69 25.45
N ASP A 312 -34.87 3.86 25.96
CA ASP A 312 -35.47 4.08 27.28
C ASP A 312 -36.89 3.50 27.40
N THR A 313 -37.72 3.64 26.39
CA THR A 313 -39.13 3.20 26.42
C THR A 313 -39.39 1.84 25.81
N GLY A 314 -38.53 1.40 24.87
CA GLY A 314 -38.71 0.19 24.06
C GLY A 314 -38.52 -1.14 24.81
N THR A 315 -38.04 -1.08 26.01
CA THR A 315 -37.78 -2.23 26.87
C THR A 315 -38.96 -2.59 27.76
N GLY A 316 -40.21 -2.42 27.31
CA GLY A 316 -41.36 -2.75 28.12
C GLY A 316 -41.01 -3.36 29.49
N LYS A 317 -41.30 -2.73 30.59
CA LYS A 317 -40.87 -2.99 31.99
C LYS A 317 -40.17 -4.36 32.17
N PRO A 318 -38.86 -4.41 32.33
CA PRO A 318 -38.15 -5.69 32.46
C PRO A 318 -38.65 -6.36 33.73
N THR A 319 -39.19 -7.56 33.58
CA THR A 319 -39.65 -8.38 34.68
C THR A 319 -38.51 -9.06 35.46
N ALA A 320 -37.28 -8.94 35.00
CA ALA A 320 -36.08 -9.51 35.63
C ALA A 320 -35.00 -8.45 35.89
N GLN A 321 -34.42 -8.46 37.09
CA GLN A 321 -33.33 -7.56 37.53
C GLN A 321 -32.11 -7.55 36.58
N SER A 322 -31.81 -8.68 35.89
CA SER A 322 -30.74 -8.80 34.92
C SER A 322 -30.97 -8.03 33.61
N GLY A 323 -32.24 -7.82 33.24
CA GLY A 323 -32.59 -7.02 32.06
C GLY A 323 -32.45 -5.50 32.28
N GLN A 324 -32.66 -5.02 33.50
CA GLN A 324 -32.53 -3.60 33.86
C GLN A 324 -31.10 -3.10 33.80
N THR A 325 -30.12 -3.91 34.24
CA THR A 325 -28.71 -3.54 34.22
C THR A 325 -28.13 -3.40 32.80
N SER A 326 -28.52 -4.28 31.88
CA SER A 326 -28.04 -4.23 30.49
C SER A 326 -28.46 -2.98 29.73
N TRP A 327 -29.64 -2.51 29.99
CA TRP A 327 -30.29 -1.40 29.37
C TRP A 327 -29.77 -0.05 29.89
N LEU A 328 -29.68 0.12 31.23
CA LEU A 328 -29.07 1.30 31.84
C LEU A 328 -27.62 1.51 31.34
N SER A 329 -26.86 0.43 31.23
CA SER A 329 -25.50 0.49 30.71
C SER A 329 -25.41 1.02 29.27
N VAL A 330 -26.38 0.73 28.41
CA VAL A 330 -26.42 1.29 27.04
C VAL A 330 -26.67 2.79 27.09
N LEU A 331 -27.63 3.25 27.91
CA LEU A 331 -27.95 4.68 28.07
C LEU A 331 -26.76 5.46 28.63
N GLU A 332 -26.15 4.97 29.72
CA GLU A 332 -24.98 5.62 30.34
C GLU A 332 -23.83 5.79 29.37
N LYS A 333 -23.54 4.76 28.56
CA LYS A 333 -22.48 4.81 27.55
C LYS A 333 -22.83 5.77 26.42
N LEU A 334 -24.07 5.79 25.95
CA LEU A 334 -24.53 6.75 24.94
C LEU A 334 -24.41 8.20 25.44
N ASP A 335 -24.83 8.45 26.68
CA ASP A 335 -24.72 9.76 27.30
C ASP A 335 -23.26 10.19 27.48
N THR A 336 -22.38 9.25 27.84
CA THR A 336 -20.92 9.49 27.92
C THR A 336 -20.33 9.88 26.56
N LEU A 337 -20.67 9.16 25.49
CA LEU A 337 -20.20 9.46 24.13
C LEU A 337 -20.70 10.84 23.67
N ARG A 338 -21.96 11.20 23.96
CA ARG A 338 -22.51 12.52 23.62
C ARG A 338 -21.89 13.67 24.40
N ALA A 339 -21.40 13.42 25.60
CA ALA A 339 -20.75 14.43 26.44
C ALA A 339 -19.30 14.71 26.02
N ASP A 340 -18.68 13.82 25.25
CA ASP A 340 -17.29 13.97 24.79
C ASP A 340 -17.22 14.84 23.54
N ARG A 341 -16.76 16.08 23.70
CA ARG A 341 -16.62 17.04 22.60
C ARG A 341 -15.68 16.58 21.47
N ARG A 342 -14.74 15.68 21.76
CA ARG A 342 -13.86 15.12 20.73
C ARG A 342 -14.62 14.28 19.71
N LEU A 343 -15.85 13.88 20.04
CA LEU A 343 -16.76 13.11 19.21
C LEU A 343 -17.85 13.96 18.53
N ASP A 344 -17.81 15.30 18.63
CA ASP A 344 -18.82 16.17 18.03
C ASP A 344 -18.98 15.93 16.52
N PHE A 345 -17.89 15.67 15.81
CA PHE A 345 -17.90 15.33 14.37
C PHE A 345 -18.70 14.05 14.05
N LEU A 346 -18.84 13.16 15.02
CA LEU A 346 -19.56 11.88 14.93
C LEU A 346 -20.95 11.98 15.57
N MET A 347 -21.06 12.59 16.76
CA MET A 347 -22.25 12.59 17.61
C MET A 347 -23.15 13.80 17.42
N ASN A 348 -22.90 14.65 16.40
CA ASN A 348 -23.73 15.81 16.11
C ASN A 348 -25.15 15.38 15.77
N ASN A 349 -26.13 15.78 16.63
CA ASN A 349 -27.52 15.33 16.54
C ASN A 349 -28.18 15.85 15.27
N TRP A 350 -28.71 14.95 14.45
CA TRP A 350 -29.55 15.32 13.32
C TRP A 350 -30.98 15.64 13.76
N VAL A 351 -31.49 16.72 13.25
CA VAL A 351 -32.87 17.14 13.46
C VAL A 351 -33.61 17.07 12.13
N ALA A 352 -34.80 16.54 12.12
CA ALA A 352 -35.64 16.39 10.92
C ALA A 352 -35.98 17.76 10.30
N SER A 353 -35.08 18.34 9.57
CA SER A 353 -35.22 19.58 8.83
C SER A 353 -34.93 19.37 7.36
N ALA A 354 -35.88 18.98 6.59
CA ALA A 354 -36.04 19.17 5.15
C ALA A 354 -34.99 18.53 4.19
N ALA A 355 -33.70 18.39 4.47
CA ALA A 355 -32.73 17.90 3.50
C ALA A 355 -32.07 16.57 3.94
N ASP A 356 -31.98 15.60 3.03
CA ASP A 356 -31.19 14.41 3.23
C ASP A 356 -29.68 14.77 3.27
N PRO A 357 -28.98 14.54 4.38
CA PRO A 357 -27.57 14.90 4.51
C PRO A 357 -26.61 13.88 3.87
N LEU A 358 -27.08 12.69 3.46
CA LEU A 358 -26.25 11.62 2.93
C LEU A 358 -25.45 12.05 1.68
N PRO A 359 -26.01 12.76 0.67
CA PRO A 359 -25.22 13.22 -0.46
C PRO A 359 -24.04 14.12 -0.07
N GLY A 360 -24.19 14.97 0.95
CA GLY A 360 -23.13 15.83 1.47
C GLY A 360 -21.98 15.02 2.07
N VAL A 361 -22.30 14.01 2.89
CA VAL A 361 -21.30 13.10 3.48
C VAL A 361 -20.55 12.31 2.40
N LEU A 362 -21.24 11.86 1.37
CA LEU A 362 -20.59 11.15 0.26
C LEU A 362 -19.71 12.08 -0.58
N THR A 363 -20.17 13.33 -0.81
CA THR A 363 -19.41 14.32 -1.58
C THR A 363 -18.06 14.65 -0.94
N GLN A 364 -17.98 14.76 0.37
CA GLN A 364 -16.71 15.03 1.06
C GLN A 364 -15.69 13.88 0.81
N LEU A 365 -16.14 12.63 0.68
CA LEU A 365 -15.25 11.48 0.48
C LEU A 365 -14.86 11.28 -1.00
N VAL A 366 -15.81 11.35 -1.92
CA VAL A 366 -15.58 10.99 -3.32
C VAL A 366 -15.97 12.07 -4.34
N GLY A 367 -16.66 13.13 -3.97
CA GLY A 367 -17.11 14.20 -4.88
C GLY A 367 -16.05 15.27 -5.12
N GLY A 368 -16.25 16.14 -6.14
CA GLY A 368 -15.37 17.28 -6.46
C GLY A 368 -14.05 16.92 -7.10
N VAL A 369 -13.23 17.94 -7.34
CA VAL A 369 -11.97 17.86 -8.11
C VAL A 369 -10.70 17.93 -7.28
N ALA A 370 -10.79 18.30 -5.99
CA ALA A 370 -9.62 18.39 -5.13
C ALA A 370 -9.08 17.00 -4.77
N GLN A 371 -7.82 16.73 -5.09
CA GLN A 371 -7.18 15.44 -4.88
C GLN A 371 -5.70 15.59 -4.46
N PRO A 372 -5.19 14.71 -3.60
CA PRO A 372 -5.92 13.67 -2.86
C PRO A 372 -6.76 14.25 -1.71
N ARG A 373 -7.62 13.43 -1.10
CA ARG A 373 -8.23 13.72 0.18
C ARG A 373 -7.38 13.13 1.29
N VAL A 374 -6.89 13.97 2.17
CA VAL A 374 -6.10 13.56 3.34
C VAL A 374 -7.01 13.61 4.56
N VAL A 375 -7.30 12.45 5.12
CA VAL A 375 -8.06 12.32 6.36
C VAL A 375 -7.08 12.35 7.52
N ASP A 376 -6.97 13.50 8.17
CA ASP A 376 -6.11 13.69 9.34
C ASP A 376 -6.78 13.10 10.58
N LEU A 377 -6.22 12.01 11.08
CA LEU A 377 -6.65 11.31 12.28
C LEU A 377 -5.75 11.59 13.49
N SER A 378 -4.78 12.49 13.37
CA SER A 378 -3.78 12.73 14.41
C SER A 378 -4.33 13.40 15.69
N GLY A 379 -5.47 14.11 15.57
CA GLY A 379 -6.20 14.69 16.71
C GLY A 379 -7.23 13.76 17.35
N VAL A 380 -7.49 12.60 16.74
CA VAL A 380 -8.55 11.68 17.17
C VAL A 380 -8.00 10.65 18.13
N PRO A 381 -8.70 10.32 19.25
CA PRO A 381 -8.31 9.20 20.11
C PRO A 381 -8.18 7.90 19.31
N ASN A 382 -7.18 7.07 19.65
CA ASN A 382 -6.87 5.86 18.87
C ASN A 382 -8.09 4.96 18.64
N GLU A 383 -8.96 4.81 19.66
CA GLU A 383 -10.18 4.01 19.60
C GLU A 383 -11.17 4.54 18.55
N VAL A 384 -11.27 5.86 18.46
CA VAL A 384 -12.18 6.53 17.51
C VAL A 384 -11.58 6.57 16.11
N ALA A 385 -10.27 6.74 15.98
CA ALA A 385 -9.57 6.72 14.69
C ALA A 385 -9.81 5.39 13.94
N GLY A 386 -9.84 4.27 14.67
CA GLY A 386 -10.17 2.97 14.09
C GLY A 386 -11.60 2.90 13.57
N ILE A 387 -12.58 3.45 14.31
CA ILE A 387 -13.98 3.51 13.86
C ILE A 387 -14.10 4.41 12.63
N CYS A 388 -13.47 5.60 12.63
CA CYS A 388 -13.46 6.47 11.47
C CYS A 388 -12.94 5.77 10.23
N SER A 389 -11.82 5.07 10.37
CA SER A 389 -11.19 4.33 9.28
C SER A 389 -12.10 3.19 8.76
N ALA A 390 -12.77 2.48 9.67
CA ALA A 390 -13.75 1.45 9.33
C ALA A 390 -14.91 2.03 8.52
N VAL A 391 -15.51 3.11 9.03
CA VAL A 391 -16.64 3.77 8.40
C VAL A 391 -16.29 4.28 7.02
N ILE A 392 -15.12 4.92 6.86
CA ILE A 392 -14.65 5.41 5.58
C ILE A 392 -14.45 4.23 4.60
N ALA A 393 -13.69 3.20 4.99
CA ALA A 393 -13.42 2.05 4.16
C ALA A 393 -14.71 1.32 3.74
N ARG A 394 -15.62 1.07 4.70
CA ARG A 394 -16.93 0.44 4.43
C ARG A 394 -17.80 1.31 3.54
N THR A 395 -17.85 2.62 3.77
CA THR A 395 -18.65 3.54 2.96
C THR A 395 -18.18 3.55 1.52
N LEU A 396 -16.86 3.65 1.29
CA LEU A 396 -16.28 3.57 -0.05
C LEU A 396 -16.64 2.26 -0.75
N PHE A 397 -16.48 1.14 -0.05
CA PHE A 397 -16.83 -0.17 -0.60
C PHE A 397 -18.32 -0.30 -0.88
N SER A 398 -19.18 0.14 0.04
CA SER A 398 -20.65 0.10 -0.11
C SER A 398 -21.12 0.93 -1.29
N LEU A 399 -20.57 2.13 -1.49
CA LEU A 399 -20.86 2.94 -2.68
C LEU A 399 -20.64 2.14 -3.96
N LYS A 400 -19.51 1.41 -4.04
CA LYS A 400 -19.16 0.63 -5.21
C LYS A 400 -20.03 -0.62 -5.38
N VAL A 401 -20.48 -1.22 -4.29
CA VAL A 401 -21.44 -2.34 -4.33
C VAL A 401 -22.77 -1.92 -4.94
N TRP A 402 -23.27 -0.73 -4.57
CA TRP A 402 -24.56 -0.23 -5.04
C TRP A 402 -24.52 0.44 -6.41
N GLN A 403 -23.34 0.77 -6.94
CA GLN A 403 -23.18 1.22 -8.32
C GLN A 403 -23.42 0.07 -9.31
N LYS A 404 -23.99 0.38 -10.48
CA LYS A 404 -24.05 -0.54 -11.63
C LYS A 404 -22.63 -0.76 -12.18
N SER A 405 -22.42 -1.83 -12.96
CA SER A 405 -21.10 -2.15 -13.53
C SER A 405 -20.47 -0.99 -14.31
N GLU A 406 -21.27 -0.38 -15.16
CA GLU A 406 -20.87 0.76 -16.02
C GLU A 406 -20.50 2.02 -15.23
N GLU A 407 -21.12 2.23 -14.07
CA GLU A 407 -20.83 3.34 -13.16
C GLU A 407 -19.51 3.08 -12.42
N ARG A 408 -19.27 1.84 -11.97
CA ARG A 408 -18.02 1.43 -11.29
C ARG A 408 -16.79 1.60 -12.17
N GLU A 409 -16.90 1.23 -13.44
CA GLU A 409 -15.81 1.35 -14.42
C GLU A 409 -15.36 2.81 -14.61
N LYS A 410 -16.28 3.76 -14.47
CA LYS A 410 -16.01 5.20 -14.60
C LYS A 410 -15.55 5.87 -13.32
N ASP A 411 -15.66 5.19 -12.19
CA ASP A 411 -15.47 5.80 -10.87
C ASP A 411 -14.59 4.95 -9.93
N PRO A 412 -13.40 4.50 -10.32
CA PRO A 412 -12.50 3.78 -9.42
C PRO A 412 -11.98 4.71 -8.31
N VAL A 413 -11.71 4.13 -7.13
CA VAL A 413 -11.17 4.86 -5.97
C VAL A 413 -9.97 4.12 -5.37
N LEU A 414 -8.96 4.86 -4.93
CA LEU A 414 -7.81 4.36 -4.20
C LEU A 414 -7.91 4.74 -2.72
N LEU A 415 -7.87 3.75 -1.84
CA LEU A 415 -7.73 3.94 -0.40
C LEU A 415 -6.27 3.66 0.00
N VAL A 416 -5.63 4.66 0.59
CA VAL A 416 -4.27 4.58 1.15
C VAL A 416 -4.37 4.46 2.66
N CYS A 417 -3.85 3.39 3.22
CA CYS A 417 -3.81 3.14 4.66
C CYS A 417 -2.39 3.34 5.17
N GLU A 418 -2.07 4.54 5.69
CA GLU A 418 -0.80 4.79 6.36
C GLU A 418 -0.81 4.12 7.74
N GLU A 419 0.31 3.50 8.12
CA GLU A 419 0.44 2.67 9.32
C GLU A 419 -0.60 1.54 9.38
N ALA A 420 -0.66 0.76 8.30
CA ALA A 420 -1.67 -0.29 8.08
C ALA A 420 -1.83 -1.26 9.27
N HIS A 421 -0.77 -1.50 10.06
CA HIS A 421 -0.82 -2.34 11.26
C HIS A 421 -1.79 -1.82 12.34
N ARG A 422 -2.17 -0.54 12.30
CA ARG A 422 -3.18 0.01 13.22
C ARG A 422 -4.60 -0.44 12.86
N TYR A 423 -4.86 -0.67 11.58
CA TYR A 423 -6.20 -0.99 11.07
C TYR A 423 -6.41 -2.49 10.87
N VAL A 424 -5.36 -3.19 10.48
CA VAL A 424 -5.38 -4.63 10.20
C VAL A 424 -4.22 -5.34 10.91
N PRO A 425 -4.24 -5.40 12.27
CA PRO A 425 -3.18 -6.03 13.04
C PRO A 425 -3.18 -7.55 12.85
N ASN A 426 -1.99 -8.16 12.83
CA ASN A 426 -1.80 -9.61 12.68
C ASN A 426 -2.13 -10.38 13.96
N ARG A 427 -1.88 -9.80 15.14
CA ARG A 427 -2.07 -10.44 16.45
C ARG A 427 -2.71 -9.46 17.43
N GLY A 428 -3.50 -10.03 18.34
CA GLY A 428 -4.21 -9.29 19.38
C GLY A 428 -5.70 -9.16 19.08
N GLU A 429 -6.48 -8.85 20.13
CA GLU A 429 -7.85 -8.40 19.91
C GLU A 429 -7.77 -7.13 19.07
N ALA A 430 -8.37 -7.17 17.90
CA ALA A 430 -8.48 -5.98 17.08
C ALA A 430 -9.24 -4.95 17.92
N GLN A 431 -8.54 -3.92 18.39
CA GLN A 431 -9.19 -2.74 18.99
C GLN A 431 -10.28 -2.21 18.05
N TYR A 432 -10.24 -2.62 16.76
CA TYR A 432 -11.03 -2.12 15.65
C TYR A 432 -11.47 -3.25 14.70
N GLU A 433 -12.15 -4.26 15.23
CA GLU A 433 -12.62 -5.41 14.43
C GLU A 433 -13.42 -4.98 13.19
N ALA A 434 -14.24 -3.93 13.33
CA ALA A 434 -15.00 -3.37 12.21
C ALA A 434 -14.09 -2.77 11.11
N ALA A 435 -12.99 -2.09 11.48
CA ALA A 435 -12.01 -1.57 10.51
C ALA A 435 -11.31 -2.71 9.79
N GLN A 436 -10.89 -3.70 10.53
CA GLN A 436 -10.21 -4.87 10.02
C GLN A 436 -11.08 -5.61 9.00
N GLU A 437 -12.37 -5.82 9.30
CA GLU A 437 -13.30 -6.48 8.39
C GLU A 437 -13.52 -5.67 7.10
N ALA A 438 -13.72 -4.36 7.21
CA ALA A 438 -13.92 -3.50 6.04
C ALA A 438 -12.71 -3.53 5.10
N ILE A 439 -11.49 -3.44 5.63
CA ILE A 439 -10.25 -3.48 4.84
C ILE A 439 -9.99 -4.88 4.29
N ARG A 440 -10.24 -5.96 5.07
CA ARG A 440 -10.19 -7.35 4.57
C ARG A 440 -11.12 -7.54 3.36
N ARG A 441 -12.32 -6.98 3.44
CA ARG A 441 -13.28 -7.08 2.34
C ARG A 441 -12.80 -6.35 1.10
N ILE A 442 -12.25 -5.13 1.26
CA ILE A 442 -11.62 -4.42 0.13
C ILE A 442 -10.46 -5.24 -0.44
N ALA A 443 -9.58 -5.79 0.39
CA ALA A 443 -8.46 -6.60 -0.06
C ALA A 443 -8.91 -7.82 -0.89
N LYS A 444 -9.98 -8.52 -0.47
CA LYS A 444 -10.49 -9.71 -1.15
C LYS A 444 -11.33 -9.41 -2.41
N GLU A 445 -12.14 -8.36 -2.36
CA GLU A 445 -13.18 -8.10 -3.36
C GLU A 445 -13.00 -6.77 -4.11
N GLY A 446 -12.21 -5.84 -3.58
CA GLY A 446 -12.09 -4.46 -4.07
C GLY A 446 -11.79 -4.35 -5.56
N ARG A 447 -10.96 -5.26 -6.08
CA ARG A 447 -10.65 -5.35 -7.51
C ARG A 447 -11.89 -5.39 -8.40
N LYS A 448 -12.91 -6.17 -8.00
CA LYS A 448 -14.17 -6.33 -8.77
C LYS A 448 -15.06 -5.09 -8.71
N TYR A 449 -14.89 -4.30 -7.66
CA TYR A 449 -15.72 -3.14 -7.37
C TYR A 449 -15.04 -1.81 -7.66
N GLY A 450 -13.81 -1.82 -8.21
CA GLY A 450 -13.07 -0.61 -8.51
C GLY A 450 -12.51 0.11 -7.28
N VAL A 451 -12.26 -0.62 -6.19
CA VAL A 451 -11.60 -0.11 -4.98
C VAL A 451 -10.19 -0.64 -4.91
N GLY A 452 -9.20 0.23 -5.17
CA GLY A 452 -7.79 -0.06 -4.97
C GLY A 452 -7.37 0.13 -3.51
N LEU A 453 -6.39 -0.64 -3.04
CA LEU A 453 -5.83 -0.54 -1.70
C LEU A 453 -4.31 -0.36 -1.79
N LEU A 454 -3.80 0.66 -1.10
CA LEU A 454 -2.38 0.89 -0.89
C LEU A 454 -2.09 0.81 0.61
N LEU A 455 -1.47 -0.29 1.02
CA LEU A 455 -1.07 -0.51 2.40
C LEU A 455 0.33 0.04 2.64
N VAL A 456 0.49 0.86 3.65
CA VAL A 456 1.78 1.44 4.01
C VAL A 456 2.09 1.08 5.46
N SER A 457 3.22 0.41 5.71
CA SER A 457 3.59 0.01 7.08
C SER A 457 5.09 0.05 7.31
N GLN A 458 5.47 0.48 8.52
CA GLN A 458 6.83 0.36 9.02
C GLN A 458 7.07 -0.96 9.75
N ARG A 459 6.01 -1.70 10.08
CA ARG A 459 6.02 -2.97 10.80
C ARG A 459 5.27 -4.04 10.04
N PRO A 460 5.86 -4.60 8.98
CA PRO A 460 5.19 -5.60 8.17
C PRO A 460 4.69 -6.81 8.97
N SER A 461 5.44 -7.27 9.95
CA SER A 461 5.09 -8.43 10.79
C SER A 461 3.87 -8.19 11.70
N GLU A 462 3.50 -6.93 11.91
CA GLU A 462 2.30 -6.57 12.67
C GLU A 462 1.05 -6.41 11.78
N VAL A 463 1.18 -6.49 10.45
CA VAL A 463 0.04 -6.42 9.50
C VAL A 463 -0.47 -7.81 9.20
N GLU A 464 -1.77 -7.97 9.12
CA GLU A 464 -2.43 -9.26 8.87
C GLU A 464 -2.00 -9.91 7.55
N ASP A 465 -1.54 -11.16 7.63
CA ASP A 465 -1.03 -11.94 6.49
C ASP A 465 -2.04 -12.09 5.37
N THR A 466 -3.32 -12.29 5.72
CA THR A 466 -4.39 -12.46 4.71
C THR A 466 -4.61 -11.19 3.90
N VAL A 467 -4.39 -10.02 4.46
CA VAL A 467 -4.53 -8.74 3.77
C VAL A 467 -3.28 -8.44 2.95
N LEU A 468 -2.08 -8.64 3.51
CA LEU A 468 -0.82 -8.46 2.77
C LEU A 468 -0.70 -9.41 1.58
N SER A 469 -1.12 -10.67 1.71
CA SER A 469 -1.08 -11.65 0.61
C SER A 469 -2.01 -11.32 -0.56
N GLN A 470 -3.00 -10.45 -0.37
CA GLN A 470 -3.83 -9.94 -1.46
C GLN A 470 -3.15 -8.81 -2.27
N CYS A 471 -2.06 -8.26 -1.77
CA CYS A 471 -1.26 -7.31 -2.53
C CYS A 471 -0.46 -8.05 -3.61
N ASN A 472 -0.66 -7.65 -4.86
CA ASN A 472 0.04 -8.27 -5.99
C ASN A 472 1.29 -7.48 -6.41
N SER A 473 1.55 -6.34 -5.77
CA SER A 473 2.74 -5.52 -6.01
C SER A 473 3.31 -5.01 -4.70
N TRP A 474 4.63 -4.95 -4.61
CA TRP A 474 5.33 -4.51 -3.40
C TRP A 474 6.44 -3.53 -3.74
N LEU A 475 6.52 -2.48 -2.93
CA LEU A 475 7.63 -1.55 -2.89
C LEU A 475 8.27 -1.66 -1.51
N VAL A 476 9.37 -2.41 -1.40
CA VAL A 476 10.02 -2.71 -0.12
C VAL A 476 11.27 -1.86 0.02
N LEU A 477 11.23 -0.88 0.90
CA LEU A 477 12.37 -0.05 1.28
C LEU A 477 13.23 -0.77 2.34
N ARG A 478 14.23 -0.08 2.86
CA ARG A 478 15.11 -0.64 3.90
C ARG A 478 14.32 -1.14 5.12
N ILE A 479 14.58 -2.39 5.50
CA ILE A 479 14.05 -3.02 6.71
C ILE A 479 15.24 -3.51 7.55
N THR A 480 15.36 -3.00 8.77
CA THR A 480 16.48 -3.30 9.67
C THR A 480 16.19 -4.43 10.64
N ASN A 481 14.92 -4.63 11.01
CA ASN A 481 14.50 -5.67 11.94
C ASN A 481 14.46 -7.05 11.24
N ASP A 482 15.03 -8.07 11.87
CA ASP A 482 15.10 -9.43 11.32
C ASP A 482 13.72 -10.08 11.21
N SER A 483 12.87 -9.91 12.22
CA SER A 483 11.51 -10.45 12.20
C SER A 483 10.68 -9.91 11.04
N ASP A 484 10.77 -8.60 10.80
CA ASP A 484 10.07 -7.96 9.67
C ASP A 484 10.63 -8.42 8.31
N ARG A 485 11.95 -8.62 8.20
CA ARG A 485 12.56 -9.14 6.97
C ARG A 485 12.11 -10.57 6.67
N GLU A 486 12.10 -11.43 7.68
CA GLU A 486 11.68 -12.82 7.51
C GLU A 486 10.19 -12.90 7.17
N HIS A 487 9.37 -12.05 7.80
CA HIS A 487 7.95 -11.95 7.49
C HIS A 487 7.73 -11.51 6.03
N VAL A 488 8.39 -10.45 5.58
CA VAL A 488 8.33 -10.02 4.16
C VAL A 488 8.79 -11.13 3.23
N ARG A 489 9.84 -11.86 3.59
CA ARG A 489 10.32 -13.00 2.81
C ARG A 489 9.28 -14.10 2.67
N SER A 490 8.52 -14.41 3.72
CA SER A 490 7.50 -15.46 3.70
C SER A 490 6.28 -15.14 2.83
N ILE A 491 6.02 -13.85 2.58
CA ILE A 491 4.87 -13.39 1.77
C ILE A 491 5.25 -13.25 0.29
N LEU A 492 6.51 -12.98 0.00
CA LEU A 492 6.98 -12.78 -1.38
C LEU A 492 7.12 -14.13 -2.11
N PRO A 493 6.94 -14.16 -3.45
CA PRO A 493 7.18 -15.35 -4.24
C PRO A 493 8.60 -15.90 -4.04
N ASP A 494 8.75 -17.22 -3.97
CA ASP A 494 10.03 -17.92 -3.73
C ASP A 494 11.15 -17.48 -4.69
N ALA A 495 10.81 -17.25 -5.95
CA ALA A 495 11.74 -16.74 -6.97
C ALA A 495 12.39 -15.40 -6.62
N MET A 496 11.91 -14.70 -5.58
CA MET A 496 12.39 -13.38 -5.16
C MET A 496 13.03 -13.37 -3.77
N ALA A 497 13.10 -14.52 -3.13
CA ALA A 497 13.67 -14.67 -1.78
C ALA A 497 15.15 -14.16 -1.69
N GLY A 498 15.89 -14.23 -2.79
CA GLY A 498 17.26 -13.68 -2.87
C GLY A 498 17.32 -12.16 -2.66
N LEU A 499 16.32 -11.42 -3.18
CA LEU A 499 16.27 -9.96 -3.07
C LEU A 499 16.05 -9.47 -1.64
N THR A 500 15.37 -10.25 -0.81
CA THR A 500 15.08 -9.86 0.58
C THR A 500 16.33 -9.74 1.44
N LYS A 501 17.42 -10.43 1.07
CA LYS A 501 18.73 -10.33 1.75
C LYS A 501 19.33 -8.92 1.66
N MET A 502 18.93 -8.13 0.69
CA MET A 502 19.44 -6.77 0.48
C MET A 502 18.70 -5.72 1.31
N LEU A 503 17.56 -6.05 1.89
CA LEU A 503 16.66 -5.08 2.53
C LEU A 503 17.32 -4.27 3.66
N SER A 504 18.26 -4.87 4.40
CA SER A 504 18.99 -4.16 5.47
C SER A 504 20.03 -3.17 4.95
N GLY A 505 20.59 -3.42 3.75
CA GLY A 505 21.63 -2.61 3.12
C GLY A 505 21.14 -1.53 2.16
N LEU A 506 19.84 -1.40 1.96
CA LEU A 506 19.28 -0.38 1.06
C LEU A 506 19.53 1.03 1.61
N ARG A 507 19.85 1.97 0.73
CA ARG A 507 19.99 3.40 1.07
C ARG A 507 18.62 4.03 1.28
N ARG A 508 18.57 5.21 1.86
CA ARG A 508 17.34 6.00 1.96
C ARG A 508 16.75 6.24 0.56
N ARG A 509 15.45 6.05 0.39
CA ARG A 509 14.71 6.11 -0.90
C ARG A 509 15.06 4.98 -1.88
N GLU A 510 15.93 4.09 -1.53
CA GLU A 510 16.17 2.90 -2.35
C GLU A 510 15.18 1.80 -1.95
N ALA A 511 14.63 1.12 -2.94
CA ALA A 511 13.60 0.10 -2.75
C ALA A 511 13.77 -1.08 -3.71
N ILE A 512 13.23 -2.21 -3.32
CA ILE A 512 12.96 -3.35 -4.19
C ILE A 512 11.51 -3.21 -4.67
N PHE A 513 11.33 -3.06 -5.98
CA PHE A 513 10.02 -3.03 -6.61
C PHE A 513 9.75 -4.34 -7.34
N LEU A 514 8.63 -4.99 -7.00
CA LEU A 514 8.27 -6.30 -7.51
C LEU A 514 6.76 -6.53 -7.55
N GLY A 515 6.36 -7.61 -8.22
CA GLY A 515 4.95 -7.97 -8.40
C GLY A 515 4.43 -7.63 -9.79
N GLN A 516 3.10 -7.59 -9.92
CA GLN A 516 2.45 -7.48 -11.24
C GLN A 516 2.58 -6.09 -11.86
N ALA A 517 2.61 -5.04 -11.05
CA ALA A 517 2.78 -3.67 -11.54
C ALA A 517 4.22 -3.37 -11.99
N ALA A 518 5.21 -4.10 -11.48
CA ALA A 518 6.60 -3.96 -11.91
C ALA A 518 6.80 -4.65 -13.26
N VAL A 519 7.42 -4.01 -14.22
CA VAL A 519 7.77 -4.68 -15.49
C VAL A 519 8.71 -5.85 -15.22
N LEU A 520 9.72 -5.62 -14.38
CA LEU A 520 10.65 -6.61 -13.87
C LEU A 520 10.91 -6.37 -12.38
N PRO A 521 11.18 -7.44 -11.59
CA PRO A 521 11.69 -7.26 -10.23
C PRO A 521 12.97 -6.44 -10.27
N SER A 522 13.01 -5.33 -9.54
CA SER A 522 14.09 -4.37 -9.70
C SER A 522 14.45 -3.66 -8.41
N ARG A 523 15.72 -3.35 -8.25
CA ARG A 523 16.22 -2.40 -7.28
C ARG A 523 16.15 -1.00 -7.89
N ILE A 524 15.40 -0.13 -7.26
CA ILE A 524 15.10 1.21 -7.76
C ILE A 524 15.47 2.29 -6.75
N MET A 525 15.78 3.48 -7.26
CA MET A 525 15.86 4.71 -6.49
C MET A 525 14.56 5.49 -6.73
N ILE A 526 13.78 5.69 -5.68
CA ILE A 526 12.54 6.48 -5.75
C ILE A 526 12.86 7.91 -6.17
N ARG A 527 12.04 8.46 -7.04
CA ARG A 527 12.13 9.83 -7.53
C ARG A 527 12.21 10.83 -6.37
N GLU A 528 13.12 11.80 -6.48
CA GLU A 528 13.20 12.90 -5.54
C GLU A 528 12.06 13.89 -5.77
N LEU A 529 11.42 14.30 -4.68
CA LEU A 529 10.42 15.35 -4.69
C LEU A 529 11.07 16.68 -4.29
N ALA A 530 10.53 17.77 -4.81
CA ALA A 530 10.86 19.10 -4.33
C ALA A 530 10.50 19.23 -2.84
N LYS A 531 11.18 20.13 -2.13
CA LYS A 531 11.05 20.24 -0.66
C LYS A 531 9.64 20.57 -0.19
N ASP A 532 8.92 21.34 -0.97
CA ASP A 532 7.52 21.75 -0.78
C ASP A 532 6.49 20.64 -1.04
N LEU A 533 6.92 19.55 -1.67
CA LEU A 533 6.10 18.37 -1.98
C LEU A 533 6.42 17.17 -1.07
N LEU A 534 7.31 17.36 -0.10
CA LEU A 534 7.65 16.30 0.85
C LEU A 534 6.63 16.21 1.99
N PRO A 535 6.30 15.01 2.44
CA PRO A 535 5.55 14.80 3.67
C PRO A 535 6.23 15.44 4.88
N ARG A 536 5.46 15.84 5.89
CA ARG A 536 5.95 16.42 7.15
C ARG A 536 6.47 15.33 8.10
N SER A 537 7.42 14.54 7.64
CA SER A 537 8.01 13.42 8.40
C SER A 537 9.43 13.72 8.90
N LYS A 538 9.76 15.01 9.13
CA LYS A 538 11.06 15.39 9.65
C LYS A 538 11.12 15.17 11.15
N ASP A 539 12.18 14.49 11.59
CA ASP A 539 12.56 14.47 12.99
C ASP A 539 12.87 15.90 13.48
N ILE A 540 12.51 16.18 14.72
CA ILE A 540 12.84 17.44 15.37
C ILE A 540 14.37 17.50 15.57
N GLU A 541 15.00 18.53 15.02
CA GLU A 541 16.44 18.78 15.19
C GLU A 541 16.66 19.42 16.57
N PHE A 542 17.06 18.62 17.54
CA PHE A 542 17.24 19.05 18.92
C PHE A 542 18.26 20.18 19.07
N ASP A 543 19.36 20.12 18.32
CA ASP A 543 20.41 21.13 18.29
C ASP A 543 19.87 22.50 17.87
N LYS A 544 18.99 22.54 16.86
CA LYS A 544 18.33 23.79 16.42
C LYS A 544 17.19 24.20 17.33
N GLY A 545 16.47 23.23 17.90
CA GLY A 545 15.38 23.50 18.82
C GLY A 545 15.87 24.15 20.12
N TRP A 546 16.97 23.63 20.68
CA TRP A 546 17.49 24.09 21.96
C TRP A 546 18.26 25.41 21.92
N ILE A 547 18.54 25.96 20.74
CA ILE A 547 19.05 27.33 20.60
C ILE A 547 17.98 28.37 20.94
N ASN A 548 16.70 28.00 20.79
CA ASN A 548 15.60 28.91 21.10
C ASN A 548 15.41 29.05 22.63
N PRO A 549 14.96 30.20 23.12
CA PRO A 549 14.66 30.38 24.52
C PRO A 549 13.50 29.44 24.96
N PRO A 550 13.42 29.09 26.25
CA PRO A 550 12.26 28.38 26.78
C PRO A 550 10.97 29.12 26.49
N LEU A 551 9.86 28.36 26.41
CA LEU A 551 8.53 28.93 26.22
C LEU A 551 8.23 30.00 27.30
N SER A 552 7.73 31.12 26.88
CA SER A 552 7.25 32.18 27.77
C SER A 552 5.97 31.75 28.50
N GLU A 553 5.65 32.43 29.61
CA GLU A 553 4.42 32.15 30.36
C GLU A 553 3.16 32.33 29.51
N ALA A 554 3.14 33.30 28.58
CA ALA A 554 2.03 33.53 27.64
C ALA A 554 1.87 32.38 26.65
N GLU A 555 2.98 31.85 26.12
CA GLU A 555 2.96 30.66 25.23
C GLU A 555 2.54 29.41 25.98
N LEU A 556 3.01 29.21 27.21
CA LEU A 556 2.60 28.10 28.06
C LEU A 556 1.10 28.19 28.43
N LYS A 557 0.57 29.40 28.67
CA LYS A 557 -0.86 29.61 28.89
C LYS A 557 -1.68 29.24 27.65
N THR A 558 -1.22 29.66 26.46
CA THR A 558 -1.86 29.34 25.18
C THR A 558 -1.85 27.82 24.94
N LEU A 559 -0.69 27.18 25.13
CA LEU A 559 -0.52 25.74 25.02
C LEU A 559 -1.41 24.99 26.04
N GLY A 560 -1.44 25.48 27.29
CA GLY A 560 -2.29 24.95 28.35
C GLY A 560 -3.79 24.99 28.00
N ASN A 561 -4.24 26.06 27.33
CA ASN A 561 -5.62 26.15 26.86
C ASN A 561 -5.90 25.17 25.70
N ARG A 562 -5.01 25.07 24.72
CA ARG A 562 -5.11 24.05 23.66
C ARG A 562 -5.21 22.65 24.26
N TRP A 563 -4.37 22.34 25.23
CA TRP A 563 -4.41 21.05 25.92
C TRP A 563 -5.71 20.83 26.69
N ARG A 564 -6.19 21.84 27.44
CA ARG A 564 -7.46 21.76 28.18
C ARG A 564 -8.65 21.53 27.26
N TYR A 565 -8.69 22.20 26.12
CA TYR A 565 -9.78 22.08 25.15
C TYR A 565 -9.58 20.92 24.17
N GLN A 566 -8.44 20.22 24.24
CA GLN A 566 -8.10 19.14 23.30
C GLN A 566 -8.22 19.58 21.84
N GLN A 567 -7.85 20.85 21.53
CA GLN A 567 -7.89 21.47 20.21
C GLN A 567 -6.50 22.00 19.84
N ARG A 568 -6.11 21.86 18.57
CA ARG A 568 -4.81 22.32 18.03
C ARG A 568 -4.86 23.71 17.44
#